data_a1f78d0eff8b9ab86b7f7668b6329a7f
#
_entry.id   a1f78d0eff8b9ab86b7f7668b6329a7f
#
_cell.length_a   1.000
_cell.length_b   1.000
_cell.length_c   1.000
_cell.angle_alpha   90.00
_cell.angle_beta   90.00
_cell.angle_gamma   90.00
#
_symmetry.space_group_name_H-M   'P 1'
#
loop_
_entity.id
_entity.type
_entity.pdbx_description
1 polymer ?
#
loop_
_entity_poly.entity_id
_entity_poly.type
_entity_poly.pdbx_seq_one_letter_code
_entity_poly.pdbx_strand_id
1 'polypeptide(L)'
;MGKSCLLLQFTDKRFQPVHDLTIGVEFGARMINIEGKQIKLQIWDTAGQEAFRSITRSYYRGAAGALLVYDITRRDTFNHLTTWLEDARQHSNSNMVIMLIGNKRFKSFNIGFFTKTFFHSYRLKSNVTDVSKFQCGVKMISKIDSLLL
;
A
#
# COMPACT_ATOMS: atom_id res chain seq x y z
N MET A 1 7.50 3.45 7.07
CA MET A 1 7.17 2.74 5.81
C MET A 1 6.77 3.67 4.67
N GLY A 2 6.28 4.87 4.96
CA GLY A 2 5.93 5.88 3.95
C GLY A 2 4.57 5.70 3.27
N LYS A 3 3.59 5.06 3.92
CA LYS A 3 2.22 4.94 3.41
C LYS A 3 1.56 6.31 3.19
N SER A 4 1.64 7.20 4.17
CA SER A 4 1.11 8.56 4.09
C SER A 4 1.75 9.38 2.97
N CYS A 5 3.07 9.20 2.73
CA CYS A 5 3.74 9.84 1.58
C CYS A 5 3.20 9.31 0.24
N LEU A 6 2.87 8.01 0.16
CA LEU A 6 2.24 7.44 -1.04
C LEU A 6 0.84 8.01 -1.26
N LEU A 7 0.04 8.12 -0.19
CA LEU A 7 -1.28 8.74 -0.25
C LEU A 7 -1.17 10.19 -0.74
N LEU A 8 -0.34 11.00 -0.11
CA LEU A 8 -0.15 12.40 -0.45
C LEU A 8 0.34 12.60 -1.89
N GLN A 9 1.28 11.77 -2.35
CA GLN A 9 1.73 11.81 -3.74
C GLN A 9 0.60 11.43 -4.71
N PHE A 10 -0.22 10.46 -4.36
CA PHE A 10 -1.33 10.04 -5.21
C PHE A 10 -2.44 11.09 -5.26
N THR A 11 -2.87 11.66 -4.13
CA THR A 11 -3.98 12.62 -4.06
C THR A 11 -3.56 14.00 -4.57
N ASP A 12 -2.45 14.54 -4.08
CA ASP A 12 -2.08 15.94 -4.21
C ASP A 12 -0.87 16.18 -5.10
N LYS A 13 -0.21 15.10 -5.58
CA LYS A 13 1.04 15.19 -6.34
C LYS A 13 2.16 15.92 -5.57
N ARG A 14 2.16 15.82 -4.25
CA ARG A 14 3.15 16.42 -3.36
C ARG A 14 3.94 15.35 -2.62
N PHE A 15 5.20 15.66 -2.36
CA PHE A 15 6.06 14.91 -1.45
C PHE A 15 6.42 15.79 -0.25
N GLN A 16 6.20 15.30 0.95
CA GLN A 16 6.56 15.96 2.18
C GLN A 16 7.69 15.17 2.86
N PRO A 17 8.92 15.73 2.94
CA PRO A 17 10.08 14.99 3.46
C PRO A 17 9.99 14.74 4.97
N VAL A 18 9.32 15.62 5.71
CA VAL A 18 9.04 15.46 7.13
C VAL A 18 7.57 15.11 7.29
N HIS A 19 7.30 13.92 7.74
CA HIS A 19 5.95 13.42 8.00
C HIS A 19 5.83 13.02 9.46
N ASP A 20 4.81 13.55 10.11
CA ASP A 20 4.42 13.11 11.43
C ASP A 20 3.89 11.67 11.39
N LEU A 21 3.91 11.00 12.53
CA LEU A 21 3.33 9.66 12.64
C LEU A 21 1.82 9.74 12.50
N THR A 22 1.27 8.93 11.61
CA THR A 22 -0.19 8.80 11.47
C THR A 22 -0.79 8.33 12.79
N ILE A 23 -1.72 9.11 13.32
CA ILE A 23 -2.48 8.79 14.53
C ILE A 23 -3.84 8.25 14.09
N GLY A 24 -4.09 6.96 14.33
CA GLY A 24 -5.32 6.31 13.92
C GLY A 24 -5.39 6.07 12.41
N VAL A 25 -6.22 6.82 11.70
CA VAL A 25 -6.44 6.67 10.26
C VAL A 25 -6.57 8.04 9.59
N GLU A 26 -5.87 8.26 8.48
CA GLU A 26 -6.02 9.44 7.63
C GLU A 26 -6.80 9.10 6.36
N PHE A 27 -7.48 10.09 5.80
CA PHE A 27 -8.35 9.93 4.64
C PHE A 27 -7.84 10.74 3.44
N GLY A 28 -7.85 10.11 2.26
CA GLY A 28 -7.64 10.78 0.98
C GLY A 28 -8.66 10.33 -0.05
N ALA A 29 -8.99 11.22 -0.98
CA ALA A 29 -9.89 10.89 -2.08
C ALA A 29 -9.34 11.40 -3.41
N ARG A 30 -9.57 10.63 -4.48
CA ARG A 30 -9.23 11.04 -5.85
C ARG A 30 -10.18 10.44 -6.85
N MET A 31 -10.55 11.26 -7.85
CA MET A 31 -11.28 10.78 -9.03
C MET A 31 -10.27 10.19 -10.04
N ILE A 32 -10.57 9.00 -10.52
CA ILE A 32 -9.80 8.33 -11.58
C ILE A 32 -10.74 7.91 -12.70
N ASN A 33 -10.18 7.78 -13.91
CA ASN A 33 -10.94 7.25 -15.06
C ASN A 33 -10.40 5.85 -15.40
N ILE A 34 -11.28 4.85 -15.36
CA ILE A 34 -10.96 3.49 -15.76
C ILE A 34 -11.95 3.08 -16.86
N GLU A 35 -11.43 2.84 -18.07
CA GLU A 35 -12.24 2.39 -19.22
C GLU A 35 -13.43 3.32 -19.50
N GLY A 36 -13.20 4.64 -19.42
CA GLY A 36 -14.22 5.67 -19.67
C GLY A 36 -15.16 5.95 -18.49
N LYS A 37 -15.07 5.19 -17.40
CA LYS A 37 -15.88 5.39 -16.20
C LYS A 37 -15.13 6.19 -15.14
N GLN A 38 -15.76 7.23 -14.62
CA GLN A 38 -15.22 7.98 -13.49
C GLN A 38 -15.47 7.23 -12.19
N ILE A 39 -14.42 6.98 -11.44
CA ILE A 39 -14.46 6.27 -10.16
C ILE A 39 -13.86 7.16 -9.09
N LYS A 40 -14.61 7.42 -8.01
CA LYS A 40 -14.10 8.08 -6.82
C LYS A 40 -13.43 7.07 -5.92
N LEU A 41 -12.09 7.11 -5.86
CA LEU A 41 -11.35 6.33 -4.85
C LEU A 41 -11.41 7.04 -3.51
N GLN A 42 -11.73 6.28 -2.47
CA GLN A 42 -11.62 6.68 -1.07
C GLN A 42 -10.51 5.82 -0.46
N ILE A 43 -9.48 6.46 0.06
CA ILE A 43 -8.27 5.79 0.52
C ILE A 43 -8.08 6.10 1.99
N TRP A 44 -7.92 5.07 2.79
CA TRP A 44 -7.71 5.15 4.22
C TRP A 44 -6.27 4.77 4.55
N ASP A 45 -5.46 5.76 4.95
CA ASP A 45 -4.09 5.52 5.41
C ASP A 45 -4.10 5.17 6.89
N THR A 46 -3.76 3.94 7.20
CA THR A 46 -3.83 3.39 8.55
C THR A 46 -2.52 3.58 9.30
N ALA A 47 -2.59 3.90 10.59
CA ALA A 47 -1.44 3.87 11.48
C ALA A 47 -0.76 2.50 11.47
N GLY A 48 0.57 2.51 11.58
CA GLY A 48 1.37 1.28 11.66
C GLY A 48 1.57 0.76 13.08
N GLN A 49 1.07 1.47 14.10
CA GLN A 49 1.21 1.08 15.50
C GLN A 49 0.09 0.14 15.90
N GLU A 50 0.42 -0.88 16.68
CA GLU A 50 -0.56 -1.88 17.16
C GLU A 50 -1.65 -1.29 18.06
N ALA A 51 -1.35 -0.20 18.77
CA ALA A 51 -2.31 0.52 19.59
C ALA A 51 -3.56 1.00 18.82
N PHE A 52 -3.43 1.22 17.51
CA PHE A 52 -4.54 1.65 16.65
C PHE A 52 -5.22 0.51 15.87
N ARG A 53 -4.88 -0.75 16.17
CA ARG A 53 -5.38 -1.92 15.45
C ARG A 53 -6.91 -2.05 15.51
N SER A 54 -7.53 -1.75 16.64
CA SER A 54 -8.99 -1.78 16.78
C SER A 54 -9.68 -0.77 15.85
N ILE A 55 -9.13 0.42 15.75
CA ILE A 55 -9.65 1.48 14.85
C ILE A 55 -9.46 1.04 13.39
N THR A 56 -8.31 0.54 13.03
CA THR A 56 -7.97 0.09 11.67
C THR A 56 -8.92 -1.00 11.17
N ARG A 57 -9.29 -1.96 12.01
CA ARG A 57 -10.19 -3.07 11.68
C ARG A 57 -11.57 -2.62 11.19
N SER A 58 -12.09 -1.52 11.70
CA SER A 58 -13.39 -1.00 11.28
C SER A 58 -13.44 -0.61 9.79
N TYR A 59 -12.27 -0.29 9.21
CA TYR A 59 -12.15 0.09 7.80
C TYR A 59 -11.97 -1.11 6.85
N TYR A 60 -11.60 -2.29 7.36
CA TYR A 60 -11.44 -3.48 6.51
C TYR A 60 -12.77 -4.01 5.98
N ARG A 61 -13.84 -3.94 6.77
CA ARG A 61 -15.13 -4.57 6.46
C ARG A 61 -15.76 -4.09 5.15
N GLY A 62 -15.64 -2.81 4.82
CA GLY A 62 -16.20 -2.20 3.62
C GLY A 62 -15.19 -1.99 2.49
N ALA A 63 -13.92 -2.38 2.68
CA ALA A 63 -12.88 -2.14 1.71
C ALA A 63 -13.00 -3.07 0.49
N ALA A 64 -12.94 -2.50 -0.71
CA ALA A 64 -12.86 -3.25 -1.96
C ALA A 64 -11.46 -3.84 -2.19
N GLY A 65 -10.43 -3.20 -1.63
CA GLY A 65 -9.05 -3.65 -1.68
C GLY A 65 -8.18 -3.06 -0.59
N ALA A 66 -7.04 -3.69 -0.35
CA ALA A 66 -6.01 -3.23 0.59
C ALA A 66 -4.62 -3.30 -0.03
N LEU A 67 -3.81 -2.27 0.23
CA LEU A 67 -2.39 -2.24 -0.09
C LEU A 67 -1.59 -2.60 1.16
N LEU A 68 -0.89 -3.72 1.11
CA LEU A 68 -0.01 -4.18 2.17
C LEU A 68 1.40 -3.68 1.89
N VAL A 69 1.80 -2.58 2.55
CA VAL A 69 3.03 -1.85 2.23
C VAL A 69 4.14 -2.20 3.21
N TYR A 70 5.34 -2.50 2.70
CA TYR A 70 6.55 -2.68 3.51
C TYR A 70 7.71 -1.85 2.96
N ASP A 71 8.72 -1.64 3.78
CA ASP A 71 9.94 -0.91 3.45
C ASP A 71 11.01 -1.93 3.05
N ILE A 72 11.42 -1.94 1.77
CA ILE A 72 12.39 -2.92 1.27
C ILE A 72 13.77 -2.79 1.91
N THR A 73 14.06 -1.66 2.56
CA THR A 73 15.33 -1.41 3.26
C THR A 73 15.30 -1.88 4.72
N ARG A 74 14.13 -2.32 5.22
CA ARG A 74 13.96 -2.74 6.62
C ARG A 74 13.25 -4.08 6.72
N ARG A 75 14.01 -5.12 7.01
CA ARG A 75 13.52 -6.50 7.11
C ARG A 75 12.38 -6.67 8.10
N ASP A 76 12.41 -5.97 9.23
CA ASP A 76 11.36 -6.05 10.26
C ASP A 76 9.97 -5.72 9.70
N THR A 77 9.89 -4.73 8.79
CA THR A 77 8.61 -4.36 8.18
C THR A 77 8.05 -5.46 7.28
N PHE A 78 8.92 -6.26 6.67
CA PHE A 78 8.53 -7.46 5.92
C PHE A 78 8.04 -8.58 6.84
N ASN A 79 8.74 -8.83 7.94
CA ASN A 79 8.38 -9.89 8.89
C ASN A 79 7.00 -9.66 9.53
N HIS A 80 6.60 -8.41 9.70
CA HIS A 80 5.26 -8.06 10.24
C HIS A 80 4.11 -8.18 9.22
N LEU A 81 4.41 -8.43 7.95
CA LEU A 81 3.36 -8.50 6.90
C LEU A 81 2.37 -9.63 7.13
N THR A 82 2.83 -10.80 7.60
CA THR A 82 1.96 -11.94 7.86
C THR A 82 0.88 -11.59 8.87
N THR A 83 1.26 -10.95 9.98
CA THR A 83 0.32 -10.52 11.03
C THR A 83 -0.72 -9.54 10.50
N TRP A 84 -0.30 -8.55 9.70
CA TRP A 84 -1.22 -7.58 9.09
C TRP A 84 -2.12 -8.21 8.03
N LEU A 85 -1.61 -9.17 7.25
CA LEU A 85 -2.37 -9.91 6.26
C LEU A 85 -3.47 -10.76 6.92
N GLU A 86 -3.12 -11.47 7.99
CA GLU A 86 -4.06 -12.27 8.77
C GLU A 86 -5.16 -11.40 9.38
N ASP A 87 -4.77 -10.28 10.00
CA ASP A 87 -5.70 -9.34 10.59
C ASP A 87 -6.68 -8.75 9.56
N ALA A 88 -6.17 -8.36 8.39
CA ALA A 88 -7.01 -7.85 7.31
C ALA A 88 -7.99 -8.91 6.80
N ARG A 89 -7.56 -10.16 6.65
CA ARG A 89 -8.42 -11.27 6.19
C ARG A 89 -9.51 -11.65 7.18
N GLN A 90 -9.18 -11.65 8.46
CA GLN A 90 -10.15 -11.99 9.52
C GLN A 90 -11.27 -10.95 9.63
N HIS A 91 -11.02 -9.69 9.27
CA HIS A 91 -11.94 -8.59 9.49
C HIS A 91 -12.51 -7.98 8.19
N SER A 92 -12.12 -8.50 7.03
CA SER A 92 -12.61 -8.03 5.73
C SER A 92 -13.59 -9.00 5.07
N ASN A 93 -14.20 -8.55 3.97
CA ASN A 93 -14.96 -9.43 3.11
C ASN A 93 -14.03 -10.39 2.36
N SER A 94 -14.51 -11.62 2.10
CA SER A 94 -13.76 -12.65 1.37
C SER A 94 -13.30 -12.24 -0.04
N ASN A 95 -14.00 -11.26 -0.64
CA ASN A 95 -13.71 -10.75 -1.98
C ASN A 95 -12.72 -9.58 -2.00
N MET A 96 -12.25 -9.09 -0.83
CA MET A 96 -11.29 -8.00 -0.78
C MET A 96 -9.99 -8.38 -1.50
N VAL A 97 -9.58 -7.55 -2.44
CA VAL A 97 -8.30 -7.73 -3.16
C VAL A 97 -7.17 -7.18 -2.32
N ILE A 98 -6.14 -7.99 -2.06
CA ILE A 98 -4.95 -7.54 -1.33
C ILE A 98 -3.75 -7.52 -2.27
N MET A 99 -3.03 -6.40 -2.29
CA MET A 99 -1.81 -6.21 -3.05
C MET A 99 -0.63 -5.92 -2.13
N LEU A 100 0.49 -6.58 -2.39
CA LEU A 100 1.74 -6.36 -1.66
C LEU A 100 2.59 -5.30 -2.38
N ILE A 101 3.04 -4.29 -1.63
CA ILE A 101 3.82 -3.16 -2.15
C ILE A 101 5.15 -3.05 -1.42
N GLY A 102 6.25 -3.23 -2.14
CA GLY A 102 7.60 -2.92 -1.64
C GLY A 102 7.96 -1.46 -1.93
N ASN A 103 8.09 -0.67 -0.87
CA ASN A 103 8.36 0.76 -0.96
C ASN A 103 9.84 1.08 -0.69
N LYS A 104 10.29 2.30 -1.04
CA LYS A 104 11.64 2.86 -0.79
C LYS A 104 12.77 2.25 -1.62
N ARG A 105 12.53 1.87 -2.87
CA ARG A 105 13.60 1.45 -3.77
C ARG A 105 14.41 2.66 -4.24
N PHE A 106 15.55 2.93 -3.59
CA PHE A 106 16.55 3.86 -4.10
C PHE A 106 17.47 3.17 -5.12
N LYS A 107 17.64 3.75 -6.30
CA LYS A 107 18.87 3.53 -7.04
C LYS A 107 19.92 4.47 -6.46
N SER A 108 20.84 3.93 -5.67
CA SER A 108 22.09 4.60 -5.36
C SER A 108 22.93 4.60 -6.64
N PHE A 109 22.87 5.68 -7.41
CA PHE A 109 23.95 6.11 -8.30
C PHE A 109 23.78 7.60 -8.61
N ASN A 110 24.90 8.30 -8.56
CA ASN A 110 25.12 9.73 -8.76
C ASN A 110 24.30 10.36 -9.87
N ILE A 111 23.87 11.61 -9.58
CA ILE A 111 23.48 12.69 -10.49
C ILE A 111 22.03 12.64 -11.00
N GLY A 112 21.25 13.64 -10.57
CA GLY A 112 20.03 14.11 -11.20
C GLY A 112 18.75 13.57 -10.60
N PHE A 113 18.14 14.40 -9.81
CA PHE A 113 16.73 14.42 -9.45
C PHE A 113 15.82 13.61 -10.35
N PHE A 114 15.41 12.43 -9.90
CA PHE A 114 14.10 11.84 -10.18
C PHE A 114 13.89 10.64 -9.26
N THR A 115 13.13 10.80 -8.20
CA THR A 115 12.65 9.71 -7.37
C THR A 115 11.59 8.93 -8.14
N LYS A 116 11.99 8.00 -9.00
CA LYS A 116 11.08 6.96 -9.49
C LYS A 116 10.88 5.96 -8.37
N THR A 117 9.77 6.08 -7.67
CA THR A 117 9.29 5.04 -6.76
C THR A 117 8.87 3.85 -7.60
N PHE A 118 9.72 2.85 -7.75
CA PHE A 118 9.34 1.59 -8.38
C PHE A 118 8.57 0.75 -7.39
N PHE A 119 7.30 0.53 -7.67
CA PHE A 119 6.46 -0.40 -6.93
C PHE A 119 6.68 -1.81 -7.45
N HIS A 120 6.99 -2.74 -6.56
CA HIS A 120 6.77 -4.16 -6.82
C HIS A 120 5.40 -4.50 -6.23
N SER A 121 4.39 -4.59 -7.08
CA SER A 121 3.05 -4.95 -6.63
C SER A 121 2.76 -6.41 -6.96
N TYR A 122 2.26 -7.14 -5.99
CA TYR A 122 1.81 -8.53 -6.15
C TYR A 122 0.37 -8.66 -5.68
N ARG A 123 -0.49 -9.19 -6.55
CA ARG A 123 -1.85 -9.56 -6.13
C ARG A 123 -1.77 -10.83 -5.31
N LEU A 124 -2.18 -10.77 -4.06
CA LEU A 124 -2.27 -11.93 -3.19
C LEU A 124 -3.56 -12.69 -3.51
N LYS A 125 -3.44 -13.96 -3.91
CA LYS A 125 -4.60 -14.85 -4.05
C LYS A 125 -5.22 -15.09 -2.67
N SER A 126 -6.53 -15.32 -2.62
CA SER A 126 -7.30 -15.52 -1.38
C SER A 126 -6.75 -16.60 -0.44
N ASN A 127 -5.98 -17.57 -0.97
CA ASN A 127 -5.50 -18.73 -0.22
C ASN A 127 -4.03 -18.64 0.24
N VAL A 128 -3.35 -17.50 0.05
CA VAL A 128 -1.96 -17.36 0.50
C VAL A 128 -1.94 -16.81 1.92
N THR A 129 -1.58 -17.65 2.86
CA THR A 129 -1.42 -17.30 4.28
C THR A 129 0.00 -16.87 4.63
N ASP A 130 0.98 -17.16 3.77
CA ASP A 130 2.39 -16.95 4.06
C ASP A 130 3.06 -16.08 2.98
N VAL A 131 3.47 -14.88 3.36
CA VAL A 131 4.17 -13.92 2.47
C VAL A 131 5.61 -14.36 2.16
N SER A 132 6.21 -15.26 2.95
CA SER A 132 7.59 -15.73 2.74
C SER A 132 7.74 -16.62 1.51
N LYS A 133 6.63 -17.20 1.02
CA LYS A 133 6.58 -18.05 -0.17
C LYS A 133 6.59 -17.31 -1.49
N PHE A 134 6.60 -15.98 -1.47
CA PHE A 134 6.75 -15.19 -2.68
C PHE A 134 8.21 -15.16 -3.13
N GLN A 135 8.60 -16.13 -3.96
CA GLN A 135 9.77 -16.00 -4.80
C GLN A 135 9.50 -14.93 -5.87
N CYS A 136 10.50 -14.06 -6.07
CA CYS A 136 10.48 -12.93 -6.99
C CYS A 136 10.21 -13.40 -8.43
N GLY A 137 8.96 -13.33 -8.85
CA GLY A 137 8.53 -13.48 -10.24
C GLY A 137 7.92 -12.17 -10.70
N VAL A 138 8.66 -11.40 -11.48
CA VAL A 138 8.20 -10.13 -12.05
C VAL A 138 7.10 -10.42 -13.06
N LYS A 139 5.84 -10.20 -12.68
CA LYS A 139 4.76 -10.00 -13.66
C LYS A 139 4.14 -8.64 -13.38
N MET A 140 4.53 -7.65 -14.18
CA MET A 140 3.96 -6.31 -14.18
C MET A 140 2.46 -6.38 -14.41
N ILE A 141 1.69 -5.83 -13.47
CA ILE A 141 0.32 -5.39 -13.77
C ILE A 141 0.44 -3.93 -14.21
N SER A 142 0.62 -3.74 -15.50
CA SER A 142 0.90 -2.44 -16.16
C SER A 142 -0.19 -1.37 -15.96
N LYS A 143 -1.37 -1.72 -15.48
CA LYS A 143 -2.48 -0.76 -15.28
C LYS A 143 -2.43 0.03 -13.97
N ILE A 144 -1.75 -0.45 -12.94
CA ILE A 144 -1.64 0.31 -11.67
C ILE A 144 -0.43 1.25 -11.70
N ASP A 145 0.63 0.90 -12.40
CA ASP A 145 1.80 1.77 -12.55
C ASP A 145 1.46 3.09 -13.25
N SER A 146 0.49 3.09 -14.17
CA SER A 146 0.01 4.31 -14.84
C SER A 146 -0.90 5.18 -13.97
N LEU A 147 -1.44 4.67 -12.87
CA LEU A 147 -2.31 5.41 -11.96
C LEU A 147 -1.54 6.06 -10.79
N LEU A 148 -0.32 5.59 -10.50
CA LEU A 148 0.51 6.07 -9.41
C LEU A 148 1.66 6.99 -9.88
N LEU A 149 1.86 7.15 -11.20
CA LEU A 149 2.76 8.11 -11.83
C LEU A 149 2.01 9.40 -12.20
#